data_fa32dac4f3e5d97e22fbb3bab65dd07e
#
_entry.id   fa32dac4f3e5d97e22fbb3bab65dd07e
#
_cell.length_a   1.000
_cell.length_b   1.000
_cell.length_c   1.000
_cell.angle_alpha   90.00
_cell.angle_beta   90.00
_cell.angle_gamma   90.00
#
_symmetry.space_group_name_H-M   'P 1'
#
loop_
_entity.id
_entity.type
_entity.pdbx_description
1 polymer ?
#
loop_
_entity_poly.entity_id
_entity_poly.type
_entity_poly.pdbx_seq_one_letter_code
_entity_poly.pdbx_strand_id
1 'polypeptide(L)'
;DLIQRRMKFIELLNEISGQMYAYISGKEKLVLRYHTHFKDISKEGILDKYKKNYKRDIFQGTTVDGVHKDDLKIFLDENDAGMFASQGQQRSIILSMKIALVEIVKMQIGEYPVLLLDDVLSELDEERKMKLLNLIDHKVQTFITTTHFDLGYHHSLDDALVLRIEKGTLKEDK
;
A
#
# COMPACT_ATOMS: atom_id res chain seq x y z
N ASP A 1 -17.61 -12.78 -9.23
CA ASP A 1 -17.43 -12.65 -7.79
C ASP A 1 -16.04 -12.09 -7.41
N LEU A 2 -14.91 -12.74 -7.79
CA LEU A 2 -13.57 -12.26 -7.43
C LEU A 2 -13.26 -10.86 -7.98
N ILE A 3 -13.55 -10.60 -9.25
CA ILE A 3 -13.34 -9.27 -9.88
C ILE A 3 -14.15 -8.21 -9.13
N GLN A 4 -15.43 -8.48 -8.84
CA GLN A 4 -16.28 -7.53 -8.12
C GLN A 4 -15.78 -7.24 -6.71
N ARG A 5 -15.26 -8.26 -5.99
CA ARG A 5 -14.64 -8.07 -4.67
C ARG A 5 -13.38 -7.22 -4.76
N ARG A 6 -12.52 -7.48 -5.76
CA ARG A 6 -11.32 -6.67 -5.99
C ARG A 6 -11.68 -5.22 -6.31
N MET A 7 -12.66 -4.99 -7.18
CA MET A 7 -13.13 -3.64 -7.52
C MET A 7 -13.57 -2.87 -6.27
N LYS A 8 -14.45 -3.47 -5.45
CA LYS A 8 -14.92 -2.86 -4.19
C LYS A 8 -13.76 -2.56 -3.22
N PHE A 9 -12.82 -3.51 -3.11
CA PHE A 9 -11.65 -3.32 -2.25
C PHE A 9 -10.76 -2.17 -2.75
N ILE A 10 -10.52 -2.09 -4.07
CA ILE A 10 -9.70 -1.02 -4.65
C ILE A 10 -10.42 0.35 -4.59
N GLU A 11 -11.75 0.40 -4.69
CA GLU A 11 -12.52 1.62 -4.46
C GLU A 11 -12.30 2.15 -3.04
N LEU A 12 -12.43 1.29 -2.02
CA LEU A 12 -12.18 1.65 -0.63
C LEU A 12 -10.72 2.04 -0.39
N LEU A 13 -9.77 1.24 -0.93
CA LEU A 13 -8.34 1.54 -0.84
C LEU A 13 -8.01 2.87 -1.51
N ASN A 14 -8.59 3.17 -2.66
CA ASN A 14 -8.40 4.43 -3.38
C ASN A 14 -8.84 5.63 -2.54
N GLU A 15 -10.01 5.55 -1.92
CA GLU A 15 -10.54 6.62 -1.08
C GLU A 15 -9.60 6.92 0.10
N ILE A 16 -9.26 5.90 0.89
CA ILE A 16 -8.48 6.07 2.10
C ILE A 16 -7.02 6.41 1.77
N SER A 17 -6.40 5.72 0.80
CA SER A 17 -5.01 6.02 0.43
C SER A 17 -4.86 7.40 -0.21
N GLY A 18 -5.88 7.89 -0.92
CA GLY A 18 -5.90 9.26 -1.42
C GLY A 18 -5.85 10.31 -0.31
N GLN A 19 -6.60 10.10 0.76
CA GLN A 19 -6.58 10.96 1.96
C GLN A 19 -5.21 10.90 2.67
N MET A 20 -4.66 9.69 2.84
CA MET A 20 -3.33 9.50 3.45
C MET A 20 -2.23 10.15 2.63
N TYR A 21 -2.27 10.00 1.31
CA TYR A 21 -1.30 10.61 0.41
C TYR A 21 -1.37 12.13 0.44
N ALA A 22 -2.57 12.72 0.43
CA ALA A 22 -2.78 14.16 0.55
C ALA A 22 -2.21 14.69 1.87
N TYR A 23 -2.36 13.96 2.96
CA TYR A 23 -1.78 14.33 4.26
C TYR A 23 -0.26 14.23 4.26
N ILE A 24 0.31 13.14 3.74
CA ILE A 24 1.76 12.87 3.76
C ILE A 24 2.51 13.76 2.75
N SER A 25 2.05 13.81 1.50
CA SER A 25 2.73 14.49 0.39
C SER A 25 2.18 15.89 0.09
N GLY A 26 0.86 16.09 0.20
CA GLY A 26 0.20 17.39 0.15
C GLY A 26 0.14 18.09 -1.21
N LYS A 27 0.52 17.42 -2.31
CA LYS A 27 0.67 18.10 -3.61
C LYS A 27 -0.23 17.55 -4.71
N GLU A 28 -0.11 16.28 -5.02
CA GLU A 28 -0.82 15.65 -6.13
C GLU A 28 -1.96 14.77 -5.62
N LYS A 29 -2.94 14.50 -6.47
CA LYS A 29 -4.05 13.58 -6.18
C LYS A 29 -3.65 12.16 -6.52
N LEU A 30 -3.57 11.28 -5.51
CA LEU A 30 -3.40 9.84 -5.72
C LEU A 30 -4.71 9.21 -6.17
N VAL A 31 -4.67 8.44 -7.26
CA VAL A 31 -5.80 7.68 -7.78
C VAL A 31 -5.38 6.24 -8.07
N LEU A 32 -6.11 5.31 -7.49
CA LEU A 32 -5.94 3.87 -7.73
C LEU A 32 -7.09 3.36 -8.59
N ARG A 33 -6.79 2.57 -9.62
CA ARG A 33 -7.81 1.97 -10.49
C ARG A 33 -7.53 0.48 -10.69
N TYR A 34 -8.55 -0.33 -10.48
CA TYR A 34 -8.48 -1.73 -10.85
C TYR A 34 -8.59 -1.87 -12.36
N HIS A 35 -7.64 -2.56 -12.95
CA HIS A 35 -7.63 -2.84 -14.38
C HIS A 35 -7.84 -4.32 -14.63
N THR A 36 -8.89 -4.65 -15.39
CA THR A 36 -9.15 -6.02 -15.83
C THR A 36 -9.23 -6.08 -17.35
N HIS A 37 -8.82 -7.21 -17.91
CA HIS A 37 -8.93 -7.50 -19.34
C HIS A 37 -10.36 -7.90 -19.77
N PHE A 38 -11.27 -8.09 -18.81
CA PHE A 38 -12.66 -8.42 -19.10
C PHE A 38 -13.49 -7.15 -19.29
N LYS A 39 -14.07 -6.97 -20.48
CA LYS A 39 -15.02 -5.87 -20.75
C LYS A 39 -16.37 -6.16 -20.11
N ASP A 40 -16.79 -7.41 -20.14
CA ASP A 40 -17.99 -7.92 -19.48
C ASP A 40 -17.56 -8.88 -18.38
N ILE A 41 -17.80 -8.48 -17.13
CA ILE A 41 -17.45 -9.21 -15.92
C ILE A 41 -18.58 -10.16 -15.45
N SER A 42 -19.65 -10.30 -16.23
CA SER A 42 -20.67 -11.33 -15.99
C SER A 42 -20.07 -12.72 -16.19
N LYS A 43 -20.70 -13.72 -15.58
CA LYS A 43 -20.28 -15.12 -15.76
C LYS A 43 -20.27 -15.53 -17.22
N GLU A 44 -21.29 -15.09 -17.95
CA GLU A 44 -21.49 -15.34 -19.37
C GLU A 44 -20.39 -14.67 -20.20
N GLY A 45 -20.11 -13.38 -19.95
CA GLY A 45 -19.08 -12.62 -20.66
C GLY A 45 -17.67 -13.19 -20.44
N ILE A 46 -17.35 -13.62 -19.22
CA ILE A 46 -16.06 -14.26 -18.90
C ILE A 46 -15.95 -15.61 -19.63
N LEU A 47 -17.00 -16.45 -19.58
CA LEU A 47 -17.01 -17.75 -20.28
C LEU A 47 -16.86 -17.59 -21.78
N ASP A 48 -17.56 -16.62 -22.38
CA ASP A 48 -17.45 -16.35 -23.81
C ASP A 48 -16.04 -15.90 -24.21
N LYS A 49 -15.39 -15.10 -23.38
CA LYS A 49 -14.01 -14.70 -23.61
C LYS A 49 -13.06 -15.89 -23.57
N TYR A 50 -13.21 -16.80 -22.60
CA TYR A 50 -12.41 -18.03 -22.53
C TYR A 50 -12.64 -18.93 -23.74
N LYS A 51 -13.90 -19.12 -24.17
CA LYS A 51 -14.21 -19.90 -25.38
C LYS A 51 -13.56 -19.31 -26.63
N LYS A 52 -13.60 -17.98 -26.79
CA LYS A 52 -12.95 -17.30 -27.92
C LYS A 52 -11.42 -17.45 -27.92
N ASN A 53 -10.82 -17.47 -26.77
CA ASN A 53 -9.37 -17.59 -26.61
C ASN A 53 -8.85 -19.04 -26.56
N TYR A 54 -9.70 -20.02 -26.48
CA TYR A 54 -9.36 -21.43 -26.22
C TYR A 54 -8.23 -21.96 -27.12
N LYS A 55 -8.33 -21.76 -28.45
CA LYS A 55 -7.31 -22.23 -29.42
C LYS A 55 -5.96 -21.54 -29.18
N ARG A 56 -5.98 -20.25 -28.85
CA ARG A 56 -4.78 -19.46 -28.55
C ARG A 56 -4.11 -19.92 -27.27
N ASP A 57 -4.90 -20.15 -26.24
CA ASP A 57 -4.43 -20.60 -24.93
C ASP A 57 -3.76 -21.98 -25.03
N ILE A 58 -4.34 -22.91 -25.80
CA ILE A 58 -3.72 -24.21 -26.07
C ILE A 58 -2.39 -24.05 -26.83
N PHE A 59 -2.38 -23.23 -27.89
CA PHE A 59 -1.18 -23.00 -28.68
C PHE A 59 -0.04 -22.38 -27.86
N GLN A 60 -0.37 -21.48 -26.93
CA GLN A 60 0.61 -20.81 -26.06
C GLN A 60 0.94 -21.61 -24.78
N GLY A 61 0.22 -22.69 -24.48
CA GLY A 61 0.39 -23.48 -23.27
C GLY A 61 0.05 -22.73 -21.98
N THR A 62 -0.68 -21.59 -22.07
CA THR A 62 -1.06 -20.76 -20.94
C THR A 62 -2.35 -20.01 -21.19
N THR A 63 -3.12 -19.74 -20.14
CA THR A 63 -4.33 -18.89 -20.20
C THR A 63 -3.89 -17.44 -20.37
N VAL A 64 -4.21 -16.84 -21.52
CA VAL A 64 -3.77 -15.48 -21.87
C VAL A 64 -4.58 -14.41 -21.13
N ASP A 65 -5.86 -14.64 -20.93
CA ASP A 65 -6.76 -13.76 -20.18
C ASP A 65 -7.23 -14.43 -18.89
N GLY A 66 -7.34 -13.66 -17.82
CA GLY A 66 -7.82 -14.17 -16.53
C GLY A 66 -7.54 -13.18 -15.41
N VAL A 67 -8.13 -13.41 -14.26
CA VAL A 67 -7.97 -12.56 -13.06
C VAL A 67 -6.52 -12.48 -12.55
N HIS A 68 -5.65 -13.39 -12.98
CA HIS A 68 -4.22 -13.38 -12.71
C HIS A 68 -3.44 -12.38 -13.59
N LYS A 69 -4.09 -11.84 -14.62
CA LYS A 69 -3.56 -10.78 -15.50
C LYS A 69 -4.11 -9.40 -15.15
N ASP A 70 -5.05 -9.34 -14.21
CA ASP A 70 -5.57 -8.06 -13.73
C ASP A 70 -4.48 -7.33 -12.94
N ASP A 71 -4.55 -6.00 -12.96
CA ASP A 71 -3.51 -5.13 -12.41
C ASP A 71 -4.13 -3.95 -11.63
N LEU A 72 -3.33 -3.35 -10.76
CA LEU A 72 -3.61 -2.11 -10.07
C LEU A 72 -2.87 -0.97 -10.78
N LYS A 73 -3.62 -0.08 -11.40
CA LYS A 73 -3.07 1.13 -12.02
C LYS A 73 -3.07 2.27 -11.01
N ILE A 74 -1.94 2.93 -10.88
CA ILE A 74 -1.69 4.00 -9.92
C ILE A 74 -1.39 5.28 -10.68
N PHE A 75 -2.10 6.36 -10.37
CA PHE A 75 -1.93 7.65 -10.99
C PHE A 75 -1.68 8.72 -9.93
N LEU A 76 -0.81 9.68 -10.26
CA LEU A 76 -0.72 10.96 -9.59
C LEU A 76 -1.27 12.03 -10.51
N ASP A 77 -2.34 12.69 -10.09
CA ASP A 77 -3.21 13.48 -10.95
C ASP A 77 -3.70 12.62 -12.14
N GLU A 78 -3.22 12.87 -13.34
CA GLU A 78 -3.58 12.10 -14.54
C GLU A 78 -2.41 11.26 -15.08
N ASN A 79 -1.23 11.33 -14.44
CA ASN A 79 -0.02 10.68 -14.92
C ASN A 79 0.14 9.29 -14.28
N ASP A 80 0.50 8.30 -15.09
CA ASP A 80 0.84 6.95 -14.60
C ASP A 80 2.05 7.02 -13.65
N ALA A 81 1.83 6.66 -12.39
CA ALA A 81 2.85 6.77 -11.36
C ALA A 81 4.02 5.79 -11.58
N GLY A 82 3.78 4.65 -12.23
CA GLY A 82 4.84 3.69 -12.57
C GLY A 82 5.84 4.25 -13.56
N MET A 83 5.40 5.18 -14.43
CA MET A 83 6.24 5.78 -15.48
C MET A 83 6.83 7.14 -15.09
N PHE A 84 6.08 7.94 -14.32
CA PHE A 84 6.40 9.36 -14.13
C PHE A 84 6.66 9.77 -12.68
N ALA A 85 6.31 8.94 -11.69
CA ALA A 85 6.54 9.29 -10.30
C ALA A 85 8.03 9.22 -9.93
N SER A 86 8.52 10.24 -9.25
CA SER A 86 9.85 10.22 -8.63
C SER A 86 9.94 9.13 -7.56
N GLN A 87 11.15 8.72 -7.19
CA GLN A 87 11.35 7.74 -6.10
C GLN A 87 10.67 8.17 -4.79
N GLY A 88 10.76 9.45 -4.42
CA GLY A 88 10.10 9.98 -3.24
C GLY A 88 8.57 9.91 -3.31
N GLN A 89 7.99 10.18 -4.50
CA GLN A 89 6.55 10.02 -4.73
C GLN A 89 6.14 8.54 -4.65
N GLN A 90 6.88 7.63 -5.27
CA GLN A 90 6.61 6.18 -5.21
C GLN A 90 6.61 5.67 -3.76
N ARG A 91 7.58 6.09 -2.94
CA ARG A 91 7.65 5.76 -1.51
C ARG A 91 6.44 6.29 -0.74
N SER A 92 6.05 7.55 -0.99
CA SER A 92 4.87 8.16 -0.38
C SER A 92 3.57 7.45 -0.78
N ILE A 93 3.44 7.00 -2.03
CA ILE A 93 2.31 6.19 -2.51
C ILE A 93 2.22 4.87 -1.74
N ILE A 94 3.33 4.11 -1.71
CA ILE A 94 3.38 2.81 -1.02
C ILE A 94 3.04 2.96 0.46
N LEU A 95 3.62 3.96 1.12
CA LEU A 95 3.34 4.25 2.53
C LEU A 95 1.87 4.58 2.76
N SER A 96 1.30 5.46 1.93
CA SER A 96 -0.11 5.85 2.02
C SER A 96 -1.05 4.65 1.85
N MET A 97 -0.73 3.73 0.94
CA MET A 97 -1.47 2.49 0.75
C MET A 97 -1.34 1.55 1.95
N LYS A 98 -0.15 1.43 2.56
CA LYS A 98 0.06 0.61 3.76
C LYS A 98 -0.76 1.14 4.94
N ILE A 99 -0.75 2.45 5.18
CA ILE A 99 -1.55 3.06 6.25
C ILE A 99 -3.05 2.92 5.95
N ALA A 100 -3.48 3.09 4.70
CA ALA A 100 -4.86 2.86 4.31
C ALA A 100 -5.32 1.41 4.59
N LEU A 101 -4.45 0.42 4.39
CA LEU A 101 -4.75 -0.97 4.74
C LEU A 101 -4.96 -1.17 6.25
N VAL A 102 -4.19 -0.48 7.11
CA VAL A 102 -4.37 -0.49 8.57
C VAL A 102 -5.78 -0.01 8.93
N GLU A 103 -6.23 1.10 8.34
CA GLU A 103 -7.57 1.64 8.56
C GLU A 103 -8.66 0.71 8.01
N ILE A 104 -8.48 0.12 6.83
CA ILE A 104 -9.42 -0.86 6.26
C ILE A 104 -9.58 -2.08 7.18
N VAL A 105 -8.47 -2.61 7.70
CA VAL A 105 -8.51 -3.74 8.65
C VAL A 105 -9.28 -3.34 9.91
N LYS A 106 -9.00 -2.16 10.46
CA LYS A 106 -9.74 -1.61 11.61
C LYS A 106 -11.24 -1.51 11.34
N MET A 107 -11.62 -1.02 10.15
CA MET A 107 -13.04 -0.90 9.76
C MET A 107 -13.73 -2.27 9.64
N GLN A 108 -13.02 -3.29 9.19
CA GLN A 108 -13.60 -4.61 8.93
C GLN A 108 -13.61 -5.53 10.17
N ILE A 109 -12.57 -5.46 10.99
CA ILE A 109 -12.36 -6.38 12.14
C ILE A 109 -12.71 -5.71 13.46
N GLY A 110 -12.69 -4.38 13.54
CA GLY A 110 -12.93 -3.61 14.76
C GLY A 110 -11.68 -3.32 15.57
N GLU A 111 -10.54 -3.93 15.23
CA GLU A 111 -9.25 -3.79 15.92
C GLU A 111 -8.14 -3.38 14.96
N TYR A 112 -7.17 -2.61 15.44
CA TYR A 112 -5.99 -2.27 14.65
C TYR A 112 -5.06 -3.47 14.52
N PRO A 113 -4.51 -3.72 13.32
CA PRO A 113 -3.46 -4.74 13.15
C PRO A 113 -2.14 -4.25 13.74
N VAL A 114 -1.21 -5.17 13.96
CA VAL A 114 0.19 -4.82 14.23
C VAL A 114 0.84 -4.32 12.93
N LEU A 115 1.48 -3.15 13.00
CA LEU A 115 2.15 -2.54 11.85
C LEU A 115 3.66 -2.80 11.90
N LEU A 116 4.21 -3.34 10.82
CA LEU A 116 5.64 -3.57 10.67
C LEU A 116 6.18 -2.61 9.59
N LEU A 117 7.10 -1.73 9.98
CA LEU A 117 7.76 -0.76 9.12
C LEU A 117 9.26 -1.05 9.07
N ASP A 118 9.69 -1.73 8.00
CA ASP A 118 11.08 -2.10 7.81
C ASP A 118 11.81 -1.03 7.01
N ASP A 119 12.78 -0.36 7.64
CA ASP A 119 13.62 0.72 7.13
C ASP A 119 12.88 1.90 6.44
N VAL A 120 11.59 2.07 6.76
CA VAL A 120 10.74 3.10 6.10
C VAL A 120 11.20 4.51 6.46
N LEU A 121 11.67 4.72 7.70
CA LEU A 121 12.07 6.06 8.16
C LEU A 121 13.33 6.58 7.46
N SER A 122 14.27 5.71 7.09
CA SER A 122 15.49 6.13 6.38
C SER A 122 15.19 6.67 4.96
N GLU A 123 14.06 6.31 4.41
CA GLU A 123 13.64 6.65 3.05
C GLU A 123 12.79 7.93 2.96
N LEU A 124 12.44 8.53 4.09
CA LEU A 124 11.58 9.70 4.19
C LEU A 124 12.36 10.94 4.64
N ASP A 125 11.96 12.11 4.13
CA ASP A 125 12.37 13.39 4.73
C ASP A 125 11.71 13.61 6.10
N GLU A 126 12.22 14.56 6.87
CA GLU A 126 11.79 14.81 8.25
C GLU A 126 10.30 15.16 8.35
N GLU A 127 9.77 15.93 7.41
CA GLU A 127 8.35 16.31 7.40
C GLU A 127 7.44 15.07 7.24
N ARG A 128 7.80 14.16 6.31
CA ARG A 128 7.03 12.93 6.08
C ARG A 128 7.18 11.93 7.22
N LYS A 129 8.37 11.84 7.85
CA LYS A 129 8.56 11.05 9.07
C LYS A 129 7.61 11.50 10.16
N MET A 130 7.56 12.80 10.44
CA MET A 130 6.66 13.37 11.45
C MET A 130 5.19 13.08 11.15
N LYS A 131 4.78 13.26 9.91
CA LYS A 131 3.40 12.95 9.48
C LYS A 131 3.06 11.47 9.64
N LEU A 132 3.99 10.57 9.29
CA LEU A 132 3.80 9.14 9.49
C LEU A 132 3.65 8.80 10.97
N LEU A 133 4.55 9.27 11.83
CA LEU A 133 4.51 9.01 13.27
C LEU A 133 3.18 9.53 13.88
N ASN A 134 2.73 10.72 13.49
CA ASN A 134 1.42 11.25 13.93
C ASN A 134 0.22 10.36 13.52
N LEU A 135 0.29 9.72 12.35
CA LEU A 135 -0.81 8.85 11.89
C LEU A 135 -0.94 7.56 12.70
N ILE A 136 0.19 7.03 13.19
CA ILE A 136 0.23 5.76 13.92
C ILE A 136 0.23 5.95 15.46
N ASP A 137 0.41 7.18 15.93
CA ASP A 137 0.59 7.53 17.33
C ASP A 137 -0.57 7.03 18.21
N HIS A 138 -0.22 6.32 19.30
CA HIS A 138 -1.13 5.75 20.31
C HIS A 138 -2.31 4.90 19.77
N LYS A 139 -2.35 4.64 18.46
CA LYS A 139 -3.45 3.88 17.82
C LYS A 139 -3.05 2.46 17.45
N VAL A 140 -1.83 2.29 16.97
CA VAL A 140 -1.39 1.05 16.33
C VAL A 140 -0.12 0.56 16.99
N GLN A 141 -0.12 -0.69 17.46
CA GLN A 141 1.13 -1.33 17.88
C GLN A 141 2.06 -1.42 16.66
N THR A 142 3.19 -0.72 16.71
CA THR A 142 4.08 -0.57 15.57
C THR A 142 5.49 -1.03 15.92
N PHE A 143 6.09 -1.83 15.03
CA PHE A 143 7.50 -2.15 15.05
C PHE A 143 8.18 -1.42 13.89
N ILE A 144 9.20 -0.64 14.22
CA ILE A 144 9.97 0.13 13.24
C ILE A 144 11.42 -0.33 13.29
N THR A 145 11.97 -0.74 12.16
CA THR A 145 13.42 -0.95 12.02
C THR A 145 14.03 0.25 11.32
N THR A 146 15.22 0.67 11.78
CA THR A 146 15.96 1.76 11.14
C THR A 146 17.45 1.66 11.49
N THR A 147 18.31 2.17 10.62
CA THR A 147 19.75 2.26 10.86
C THR A 147 20.15 3.52 11.58
N HIS A 148 19.32 4.57 11.51
CA HIS A 148 19.55 5.87 12.14
C HIS A 148 18.28 6.27 12.89
N PHE A 149 18.41 6.44 14.19
CA PHE A 149 17.30 6.84 15.03
C PHE A 149 17.76 7.97 15.97
N ASP A 150 17.10 9.12 15.85
CA ASP A 150 17.27 10.22 16.76
C ASP A 150 15.99 10.39 17.59
N LEU A 151 16.08 10.11 18.89
CA LEU A 151 14.96 10.19 19.83
C LEU A 151 14.38 11.61 19.98
N GLY A 152 15.11 12.63 19.53
CA GLY A 152 14.69 14.03 19.66
C GLY A 152 13.55 14.45 18.73
N TYR A 153 13.09 13.58 17.84
CA TYR A 153 12.18 14.00 16.76
C TYR A 153 10.69 13.96 17.08
N HIS A 154 10.21 13.19 18.06
CA HIS A 154 8.76 13.14 18.27
C HIS A 154 8.34 12.66 19.65
N HIS A 155 7.37 13.37 20.26
CA HIS A 155 6.75 12.98 21.54
C HIS A 155 6.09 11.57 21.50
N SER A 156 5.63 11.10 20.34
CA SER A 156 5.11 9.73 20.16
C SER A 156 6.13 8.63 20.43
N LEU A 157 7.41 8.97 20.53
CA LEU A 157 8.49 8.04 20.78
C LEU A 157 8.95 8.05 22.24
N ASP A 158 8.42 8.94 23.07
CA ASP A 158 8.78 9.03 24.50
C ASP A 158 8.45 7.74 25.25
N ASP A 159 7.39 7.04 24.84
CA ASP A 159 6.98 5.73 25.40
C ASP A 159 7.45 4.53 24.57
N ALA A 160 8.28 4.75 23.54
CA ALA A 160 8.74 3.66 22.69
C ALA A 160 9.85 2.83 23.35
N LEU A 161 9.74 1.51 23.26
CA LEU A 161 10.82 0.61 23.60
C LEU A 161 11.88 0.61 22.49
N VAL A 162 13.06 1.15 22.79
CA VAL A 162 14.19 1.17 21.85
C VAL A 162 15.08 -0.03 22.09
N LEU A 163 15.24 -0.84 21.04
CA LEU A 163 16.06 -2.04 21.05
C LEU A 163 17.22 -1.84 20.06
N ARG A 164 18.45 -1.86 20.56
CA ARG A 164 19.66 -1.76 19.72
C ARG A 164 20.22 -3.16 19.44
N ILE A 165 20.46 -3.44 18.17
CA ILE A 165 21.11 -4.69 17.76
C ILE A 165 22.54 -4.40 17.32
N GLU A 166 23.52 -4.93 18.03
CA GLU A 166 24.93 -4.84 17.69
C GLU A 166 25.54 -6.23 17.54
N LYS A 167 26.13 -6.54 16.38
CA LYS A 167 26.76 -7.83 16.06
C LYS A 167 25.87 -9.04 16.39
N GLY A 168 24.56 -8.92 16.09
CA GLY A 168 23.59 -9.98 16.35
C GLY A 168 23.13 -10.12 17.80
N THR A 169 23.52 -9.21 18.69
CA THR A 169 23.12 -9.20 20.10
C THR A 169 22.20 -8.02 20.38
N LEU A 170 21.09 -8.30 21.07
CA LEU A 170 20.14 -7.30 21.52
C LEU A 170 20.72 -6.56 22.75
N LYS A 171 20.65 -5.24 22.72
CA LYS A 171 20.91 -4.37 23.86
C LYS A 171 19.68 -3.50 24.10
N GLU A 172 19.22 -3.41 25.34
CA GLU A 172 18.22 -2.42 25.74
C GLU A 172 18.94 -1.09 25.99
N ASP A 173 18.55 -0.05 25.25
CA ASP A 173 18.88 1.33 25.62
C ASP A 173 17.86 1.76 26.69
N LYS A 174 18.38 2.12 27.86
CA LYS A 174 17.59 2.63 29.01
C LYS A 174 17.17 4.07 28.77
#